data_a1ea69adcb59dce08097e1d959afe34b
#
_entry.id   a1ea69adcb59dce08097e1d959afe34b
#
_cell.length_a   1.000
_cell.length_b   1.000
_cell.length_c   1.000
_cell.angle_alpha   90.00
_cell.angle_beta   90.00
_cell.angle_gamma   90.00
#
_symmetry.space_group_name_H-M   'P 1'
#
loop_
_entity.id
_entity.type
_entity.pdbx_description
1 polymer ?
#
loop_
_entity_poly.entity_id
_entity_poly.type
_entity_poly.pdbx_seq_one_letter_code
_entity_poly.pdbx_strand_id
1 'polypeptide(L)'
;YYLNPSSATVAFILNEKDELLVVRRKNEPGKDMLDLPGGFVDMDETGEEAMAREVKEETGLDAIEVNYQFSIPNLYLYSGFMVHTLDMFYIVRVKDLCHIEAMDDAAAYYWIPLKDIQIEKFAFESIKKGLLRFLKTQNIQ
;
A
#
# COMPACT_ATOMS: atom_id res chain seq x y z
N TYR A 1 -11.53 24.72 -13.13
CA TYR A 1 -11.92 23.61 -12.26
C TYR A 1 -11.68 22.29 -12.97
N TYR A 2 -10.83 21.46 -12.38
CA TYR A 2 -10.42 20.21 -12.99
C TYR A 2 -10.76 19.03 -12.09
N LEU A 3 -11.30 17.96 -12.69
CA LEU A 3 -11.61 16.72 -12.00
C LEU A 3 -10.58 15.65 -12.42
N ASN A 4 -9.46 15.66 -11.75
CA ASN A 4 -8.40 14.67 -12.00
C ASN A 4 -8.30 13.70 -10.83
N PRO A 5 -7.93 12.44 -11.08
CA PRO A 5 -7.69 11.53 -9.98
C PRO A 5 -6.47 11.99 -9.18
N SER A 6 -6.52 11.79 -7.88
CA SER A 6 -5.36 12.02 -7.02
C SER A 6 -4.38 10.88 -7.19
N SER A 7 -3.08 11.20 -7.20
CA SER A 7 -2.02 10.18 -7.28
C SER A 7 -1.75 9.59 -5.90
N ALA A 8 -1.75 8.28 -5.80
CA ALA A 8 -1.47 7.57 -4.55
C ALA A 8 -0.45 6.47 -4.79
N THR A 9 0.24 6.09 -3.74
CA THR A 9 1.27 5.05 -3.78
C THR A 9 0.87 3.87 -2.92
N VAL A 10 1.30 2.67 -3.33
CA VAL A 10 1.06 1.42 -2.60
C VAL A 10 2.33 0.60 -2.60
N ALA A 11 2.75 0.11 -1.44
CA ALA A 11 3.99 -0.64 -1.30
C ALA A 11 3.77 -2.13 -1.12
N PHE A 12 4.46 -2.93 -1.93
CA PHE A 12 4.69 -4.35 -1.65
C PHE A 12 6.04 -4.45 -0.95
N ILE A 13 6.03 -4.66 0.36
CA ILE A 13 7.24 -4.81 1.18
C ILE A 13 7.33 -6.27 1.60
N LEU A 14 8.38 -6.94 1.16
CA LEU A 14 8.61 -8.35 1.48
C LEU A 14 9.80 -8.49 2.42
N ASN A 15 9.70 -9.45 3.33
CA ASN A 15 10.82 -9.85 4.16
C ASN A 15 11.55 -11.08 3.54
N GLU A 16 12.56 -11.58 4.23
CA GLU A 16 13.38 -12.70 3.74
C GLU A 16 12.61 -14.02 3.63
N LYS A 17 11.45 -14.11 4.30
CA LYS A 17 10.62 -15.32 4.30
C LYS A 17 9.51 -15.26 3.27
N ASP A 18 9.56 -14.28 2.34
CA ASP A 18 8.50 -14.04 1.35
C ASP A 18 7.15 -13.77 2.02
N GLU A 19 7.18 -13.01 3.11
CA GLU A 19 5.98 -12.51 3.76
C GLU A 19 5.79 -11.05 3.40
N LEU A 20 4.53 -10.68 3.17
CA LEU A 20 4.15 -9.32 2.78
C LEU A 20 3.71 -8.52 4.00
N LEU A 21 4.18 -7.28 4.09
CA LEU A 21 3.76 -6.37 5.16
C LEU A 21 2.37 -5.85 4.85
N VAL A 22 1.43 -6.12 5.75
CA VAL A 22 0.02 -5.76 5.62
C VAL A 22 -0.39 -4.92 6.82
N VAL A 23 -1.26 -3.96 6.57
CA VAL A 23 -1.77 -3.02 7.57
C VAL A 23 -3.24 -3.30 7.82
N ARG A 24 -3.68 -3.27 9.08
CA ARG A 24 -5.10 -3.24 9.41
C ARG A 24 -5.52 -1.78 9.59
N ARG A 25 -6.54 -1.36 8.85
CA ARG A 25 -6.98 0.03 8.86
C ARG A 25 -7.63 0.41 10.20
N LYS A 26 -7.26 1.58 10.69
CA LYS A 26 -7.78 2.14 11.94
C LYS A 26 -9.06 2.93 11.74
N ASN A 27 -9.19 3.59 10.58
CA ASN A 27 -10.27 4.54 10.28
C ASN A 27 -11.06 4.13 9.05
N GLU A 28 -12.29 4.68 8.93
CA GLU A 28 -13.05 4.55 7.70
C GLU A 28 -12.40 5.37 6.56
N PRO A 29 -12.53 4.97 5.29
CA PRO A 29 -13.26 3.79 4.80
C PRO A 29 -12.49 2.49 5.09
N GLY A 30 -13.23 1.40 5.25
CA GLY A 30 -12.62 0.08 5.44
C GLY A 30 -12.01 -0.16 6.80
N LYS A 31 -12.55 0.45 7.85
CA LYS A 31 -12.07 0.23 9.22
C LYS A 31 -12.02 -1.26 9.55
N ASP A 32 -10.90 -1.68 10.15
CA ASP A 32 -10.59 -3.05 10.54
C ASP A 32 -10.34 -4.01 9.38
N MET A 33 -10.45 -3.55 8.14
CA MET A 33 -10.05 -4.32 6.96
C MET A 33 -8.56 -4.14 6.68
N LEU A 34 -8.02 -4.98 5.81
CA LEU A 34 -6.60 -4.95 5.48
C LEU A 34 -6.30 -3.98 4.34
N ASP A 35 -5.06 -3.50 4.34
CA ASP A 35 -4.54 -2.59 3.34
C ASP A 35 -3.03 -2.79 3.23
N LEU A 36 -2.40 -2.08 2.32
CA LEU A 36 -0.95 -2.05 2.18
C LEU A 36 -0.44 -0.65 2.53
N PRO A 37 0.82 -0.52 2.97
CA PRO A 37 1.36 0.81 3.26
C PRO A 37 1.35 1.70 2.02
N GLY A 38 1.04 2.98 2.20
CA GLY A 38 1.02 3.95 1.12
C GLY A 38 0.20 5.18 1.44
N GLY A 39 0.10 6.08 0.48
CA GLY A 39 -0.65 7.30 0.64
C GLY A 39 -0.52 8.22 -0.57
N PHE A 40 -1.00 9.44 -0.41
CA PHE A 40 -1.05 10.40 -1.50
C PHE A 40 0.33 10.98 -1.82
N VAL A 41 0.53 11.26 -3.10
CA VAL A 41 1.71 11.99 -3.58
C VAL A 41 1.48 13.48 -3.29
N ASP A 42 2.47 14.13 -2.69
CA ASP A 42 2.41 15.57 -2.43
C ASP A 42 2.85 16.36 -3.67
N MET A 43 2.54 17.63 -3.69
CA MET A 43 2.99 18.52 -4.77
C MET A 43 4.51 18.50 -4.88
N ASP A 44 5.00 18.52 -6.12
CA ASP A 44 6.43 18.56 -6.45
C ASP A 44 7.22 17.33 -5.99
N GLU A 45 6.51 16.25 -5.71
CA GLU A 45 7.09 14.98 -5.28
C GLU A 45 6.97 13.96 -6.40
N THR A 46 8.01 13.17 -6.66
CA THR A 46 7.89 12.03 -7.58
C THR A 46 7.13 10.91 -6.87
N GLY A 47 6.63 9.95 -7.65
CA GLY A 47 6.00 8.76 -7.10
C GLY A 47 6.93 7.99 -6.17
N GLU A 48 8.21 7.84 -6.59
CA GLU A 48 9.23 7.15 -5.79
C GLU A 48 9.51 7.87 -4.47
N GLU A 49 9.61 9.20 -4.51
CA GLU A 49 9.80 10.01 -3.30
C GLU A 49 8.60 9.88 -2.36
N ALA A 50 7.40 9.93 -2.92
CA ALA A 50 6.17 9.77 -2.13
C ALA A 50 6.12 8.40 -1.48
N MET A 51 6.47 7.35 -2.23
CA MET A 51 6.45 5.98 -1.71
C MET A 51 7.42 5.83 -0.54
N ALA A 52 8.65 6.31 -0.71
CA ALA A 52 9.65 6.25 0.36
C ALA A 52 9.19 7.03 1.61
N ARG A 53 8.62 8.21 1.41
CA ARG A 53 8.12 9.04 2.51
C ARG A 53 6.97 8.36 3.25
N GLU A 54 5.99 7.82 2.51
CA GLU A 54 4.85 7.15 3.12
C GLU A 54 5.27 5.91 3.90
N VAL A 55 6.20 5.12 3.38
CA VAL A 55 6.75 3.96 4.09
C VAL A 55 7.37 4.42 5.41
N LYS A 56 8.15 5.49 5.38
CA LYS A 56 8.79 6.03 6.59
C LYS A 56 7.77 6.54 7.61
N GLU A 57 6.79 7.30 7.15
CA GLU A 57 5.77 7.87 8.03
C GLU A 57 4.90 6.78 8.69
N GLU A 58 4.53 5.76 7.94
CA GLU A 58 3.63 4.73 8.44
C GLU A 58 4.32 3.62 9.23
N THR A 59 5.53 3.22 8.82
CA THR A 59 6.19 2.03 9.38
C THR A 59 7.47 2.33 10.13
N GLY A 60 8.03 3.52 9.96
CA GLY A 60 9.34 3.87 10.50
C GLY A 60 10.51 3.30 9.69
N LEU A 61 10.23 2.52 8.65
CA LEU A 61 11.28 1.86 7.86
C LEU A 61 11.87 2.81 6.80
N ASP A 62 13.15 2.62 6.51
CA ASP A 62 13.86 3.37 5.48
C ASP A 62 13.89 2.57 4.18
N ALA A 63 13.29 3.11 3.13
CA ALA A 63 13.30 2.49 1.81
C ALA A 63 14.67 2.66 1.17
N ILE A 64 15.28 1.56 0.70
CA ILE A 64 16.55 1.58 -0.02
C ILE A 64 16.37 1.34 -1.51
N GLU A 65 15.29 0.73 -1.93
CA GLU A 65 14.91 0.60 -3.33
C GLU A 65 13.40 0.76 -3.47
N VAL A 66 12.99 1.49 -4.47
CA VAL A 66 11.58 1.73 -4.79
C VAL A 66 11.41 1.48 -6.28
N ASN A 67 10.77 0.38 -6.64
CA ASN A 67 10.65 -0.06 -8.03
C ASN A 67 9.19 -0.07 -8.45
N TYR A 68 8.84 0.81 -9.40
CA TYR A 68 7.49 0.90 -9.94
C TYR A 68 7.11 -0.39 -10.66
N GLN A 69 5.88 -0.85 -10.43
CA GLN A 69 5.35 -2.05 -11.05
C GLN A 69 4.23 -1.74 -12.05
N PHE A 70 3.17 -1.14 -11.59
CA PHE A 70 1.97 -0.85 -12.39
C PHE A 70 1.06 0.13 -11.64
N SER A 71 0.05 0.63 -12.33
CA SER A 71 -0.96 1.47 -11.71
C SER A 71 -2.35 0.90 -11.96
N ILE A 72 -3.27 1.14 -11.02
CA ILE A 72 -4.66 0.72 -11.10
C ILE A 72 -5.53 1.86 -10.59
N PRO A 73 -6.58 2.27 -11.33
CA PRO A 73 -7.50 3.28 -10.84
C PRO A 73 -8.37 2.73 -9.72
N ASN A 74 -8.74 3.60 -8.80
CA ASN A 74 -9.60 3.26 -7.68
C ASN A 74 -10.67 4.32 -7.49
N LEU A 75 -11.81 3.89 -6.97
CA LEU A 75 -12.94 4.76 -6.68
C LEU A 75 -13.53 4.29 -5.36
N TYR A 76 -13.65 5.20 -4.40
CA TYR A 76 -14.26 4.86 -3.12
C TYR A 76 -15.01 6.04 -2.54
N LEU A 77 -15.97 5.73 -1.67
CA LEU A 77 -16.77 6.74 -0.98
C LEU A 77 -16.06 7.14 0.31
N TYR A 78 -15.83 8.42 0.50
CA TYR A 78 -15.24 8.96 1.71
C TYR A 78 -15.95 10.24 2.13
N SER A 79 -16.50 10.25 3.32
CA SER A 79 -17.23 11.41 3.89
C SER A 79 -18.29 11.96 2.94
N GLY A 80 -19.05 11.08 2.29
CA GLY A 80 -20.11 11.46 1.35
C GLY A 80 -19.65 11.83 -0.05
N PHE A 81 -18.37 11.78 -0.32
CA PHE A 81 -17.80 12.11 -1.65
C PHE A 81 -17.20 10.88 -2.30
N MET A 82 -17.36 10.79 -3.63
CA MET A 82 -16.66 9.78 -4.41
C MET A 82 -15.25 10.28 -4.72
N VAL A 83 -14.25 9.52 -4.27
CA VAL A 83 -12.84 9.87 -4.45
C VAL A 83 -12.23 8.97 -5.52
N HIS A 84 -11.66 9.59 -6.55
CA HIS A 84 -10.93 8.90 -7.60
C HIS A 84 -9.43 8.99 -7.32
N THR A 85 -8.75 7.86 -7.35
CA THR A 85 -7.28 7.83 -7.25
C THR A 85 -6.69 7.02 -8.38
N LEU A 86 -5.45 7.32 -8.71
CA LEU A 86 -4.60 6.43 -9.52
C LEU A 86 -3.58 5.86 -8.57
N ASP A 87 -3.74 4.59 -8.24
CA ASP A 87 -2.87 3.91 -7.29
C ASP A 87 -1.68 3.32 -8.03
N MET A 88 -0.49 3.80 -7.69
CA MET A 88 0.77 3.36 -8.27
C MET A 88 1.44 2.38 -7.32
N PHE A 89 1.70 1.18 -7.81
CA PHE A 89 2.23 0.08 -7.00
C PHE A 89 3.73 -0.06 -7.19
N TYR A 90 4.44 -0.20 -6.07
CA TYR A 90 5.89 -0.32 -6.04
C TYR A 90 6.30 -1.54 -5.23
N ILE A 91 7.37 -2.22 -5.66
CA ILE A 91 8.07 -3.14 -4.78
C ILE A 91 9.12 -2.32 -4.04
N VAL A 92 9.06 -2.33 -2.71
CA VAL A 92 9.93 -1.52 -1.86
C VAL A 92 10.81 -2.43 -1.02
N ARG A 93 12.12 -2.21 -1.11
CA ARG A 93 13.08 -2.87 -0.25
C ARG A 93 13.48 -1.92 0.86
N VAL A 94 13.50 -2.41 2.09
CA VAL A 94 13.76 -1.60 3.27
C VAL A 94 15.02 -2.07 3.99
N LYS A 95 15.63 -1.14 4.73
CA LYS A 95 16.95 -1.35 5.33
C LYS A 95 16.92 -2.26 6.54
N ASP A 96 15.96 -2.11 7.42
CA ASP A 96 15.95 -2.81 8.71
C ASP A 96 14.53 -3.24 9.04
N LEU A 97 14.26 -4.53 8.84
CA LEU A 97 12.93 -5.09 9.05
C LEU A 97 12.57 -5.30 10.53
N CYS A 98 13.53 -5.12 11.43
CA CYS A 98 13.31 -5.38 12.85
C CYS A 98 12.60 -4.23 13.58
N HIS A 99 12.50 -3.06 12.97
CA HIS A 99 12.01 -1.84 13.62
C HIS A 99 10.77 -1.28 12.95
N ILE A 100 9.70 -2.07 12.91
CA ILE A 100 8.41 -1.60 12.40
C ILE A 100 7.65 -0.99 13.58
N GLU A 101 7.24 0.27 13.41
CA GLU A 101 6.43 0.96 14.39
C GLU A 101 5.09 1.32 13.76
N ALA A 102 4.00 0.93 14.42
CA ALA A 102 2.67 1.37 13.99
C ALA A 102 2.54 2.85 14.34
N MET A 103 2.44 3.70 13.33
CA MET A 103 2.35 5.15 13.49
C MET A 103 1.04 5.66 12.90
N ASP A 104 0.48 6.69 13.54
CA ASP A 104 -0.70 7.43 13.06
C ASP A 104 -1.92 6.58 12.70
N ASP A 105 -2.14 6.33 11.41
CA ASP A 105 -3.40 5.79 10.90
C ASP A 105 -3.48 4.28 10.90
N ALA A 106 -2.41 3.58 11.23
CA ALA A 106 -2.40 2.13 11.24
C ALA A 106 -2.79 1.60 12.62
N ALA A 107 -3.75 0.67 12.65
CA ALA A 107 -4.12 -0.01 13.88
C ALA A 107 -3.12 -1.11 14.24
N ALA A 108 -2.58 -1.82 13.24
CA ALA A 108 -1.64 -2.91 13.43
C ALA A 108 -0.96 -3.28 12.12
N TYR A 109 0.21 -3.90 12.23
CA TYR A 109 0.97 -4.44 11.09
C TYR A 109 1.12 -5.93 11.24
N TYR A 110 1.06 -6.63 10.10
CA TYR A 110 1.21 -8.08 10.04
C TYR A 110 2.14 -8.47 8.91
N TRP A 111 2.98 -9.47 9.15
CA TRP A 111 3.69 -10.17 8.10
C TRP A 111 2.87 -11.39 7.72
N ILE A 112 2.38 -11.44 6.48
CA ILE A 112 1.54 -12.54 6.00
C ILE A 112 2.27 -13.25 4.86
N PRO A 113 2.51 -14.57 4.97
CA PRO A 113 3.10 -15.32 3.86
C PRO A 113 2.28 -15.12 2.59
N LEU A 114 2.94 -14.98 1.45
CA LEU A 114 2.26 -14.72 0.18
C LEU A 114 1.20 -15.76 -0.13
N LYS A 115 1.47 -17.03 0.21
CA LYS A 115 0.51 -18.13 -0.03
C LYS A 115 -0.75 -18.02 0.84
N ASP A 116 -0.71 -17.23 1.92
CA ASP A 116 -1.81 -17.11 2.88
C ASP A 116 -2.58 -15.79 2.72
N ILE A 117 -2.27 -15.00 1.71
CA ILE A 117 -2.96 -13.74 1.43
C ILE A 117 -4.41 -14.05 1.04
N GLN A 118 -5.35 -13.43 1.74
CA GLN A 118 -6.78 -13.54 1.47
C GLN A 118 -7.27 -12.22 0.86
N ILE A 119 -7.37 -12.18 -0.46
CA ILE A 119 -7.68 -10.98 -1.23
C ILE A 119 -8.96 -10.30 -0.74
N GLU A 120 -9.99 -11.08 -0.43
CA GLU A 120 -11.30 -10.57 -0.01
C GLU A 120 -11.28 -9.78 1.30
N LYS A 121 -10.22 -9.90 2.09
CA LYS A 121 -10.09 -9.16 3.36
C LYS A 121 -9.57 -7.75 3.21
N PHE A 122 -9.17 -7.37 2.00
CA PHE A 122 -8.62 -6.03 1.74
C PHE A 122 -9.73 -5.05 1.43
N ALA A 123 -9.55 -3.78 1.86
CA ALA A 123 -10.58 -2.77 1.82
C ALA A 123 -10.90 -2.24 0.42
N PHE A 124 -9.88 -2.12 -0.44
CA PHE A 124 -10.01 -1.39 -1.70
C PHE A 124 -9.88 -2.30 -2.92
N GLU A 125 -10.70 -2.01 -3.94
CA GLU A 125 -10.71 -2.81 -5.17
C GLU A 125 -9.38 -2.75 -5.92
N SER A 126 -8.72 -1.59 -5.96
CA SER A 126 -7.40 -1.46 -6.58
C SER A 126 -6.36 -2.33 -5.90
N ILE A 127 -6.41 -2.40 -4.57
CA ILE A 127 -5.49 -3.23 -3.78
C ILE A 127 -5.72 -4.70 -4.09
N LYS A 128 -6.97 -5.13 -4.17
CA LYS A 128 -7.31 -6.52 -4.53
C LYS A 128 -6.76 -6.88 -5.90
N LYS A 129 -6.98 -6.01 -6.89
CA LYS A 129 -6.48 -6.22 -8.26
C LYS A 129 -4.95 -6.22 -8.30
N GLY A 130 -4.33 -5.28 -7.58
CA GLY A 130 -2.88 -5.19 -7.50
C GLY A 130 -2.26 -6.42 -6.88
N LEU A 131 -2.86 -6.92 -5.80
CA LEU A 131 -2.39 -8.14 -5.14
C LEU A 131 -2.50 -9.35 -6.07
N LEU A 132 -3.60 -9.48 -6.82
CA LEU A 132 -3.74 -10.57 -7.79
C LEU A 132 -2.62 -10.53 -8.82
N ARG A 133 -2.30 -9.36 -9.36
CA ARG A 133 -1.21 -9.20 -10.33
C ARG A 133 0.15 -9.52 -9.70
N PHE A 134 0.38 -9.00 -8.50
CA PHE A 134 1.64 -9.22 -7.78
C PHE A 134 1.86 -10.70 -7.48
N LEU A 135 0.82 -11.39 -6.98
CA LEU A 135 0.93 -12.82 -6.66
C LEU A 135 1.23 -13.64 -7.90
N LYS A 136 0.66 -13.28 -9.06
CA LYS A 136 0.99 -13.96 -10.32
C LYS A 136 2.45 -13.79 -10.70
N THR A 137 3.03 -12.59 -10.52
CA THR A 137 4.43 -12.36 -10.83
C THR A 137 5.35 -13.12 -9.87
N GLN A 138 4.87 -13.45 -8.67
CA GLN A 138 5.61 -14.26 -7.70
C GLN A 138 5.31 -15.75 -7.85
N ASN A 139 4.56 -16.17 -8.88
CA ASN A 139 4.17 -17.55 -9.13
C ASN A 139 3.32 -18.15 -8.00
N ILE A 140 2.54 -17.33 -7.34
CA ILE A 140 1.60 -17.76 -6.31
C ILE A 140 0.19 -17.81 -6.90
N GLN A 141 -0.51 -18.91 -6.65
CA GLN A 141 -1.87 -19.09 -7.15
C GLN A 141 -2.91 -19.08 -6.03
#